data_5cff87c9f0e200605de283ee85d2e141
#
_entry.id   5cff87c9f0e200605de283ee85d2e141
#
_cell.length_a   1.000
_cell.length_b   1.000
_cell.length_c   1.000
_cell.angle_alpha   90.00
_cell.angle_beta   90.00
_cell.angle_gamma   90.00
#
_symmetry.space_group_name_H-M   'P 1'
#
loop_
_entity.id
_entity.type
_entity.pdbx_description
1 polymer ?
#
loop_
_entity_poly.entity_id
_entity_poly.type
_entity_poly.pdbx_seq_one_letter_code
_entity_poly.pdbx_strand_id
1 'polypeptide(L)'
;MRGIGLIVAGSFVAACGGSGTDASSNSEAEVHEVAAQNQPVSNAQVGTQQAAEVSNSGDNVQAESVSPCLMQGADRLDVAALRAVGTEPFWGARVEGRCVTYTTPENQQGVRIWTRYFNEGNGRSAWVGQLDGKKFEMRVRPEAGCSDGMSDKRYPIAVELTVMGESRKGCAEAL
;
A
#
# COMPACT_ATOMS: atom_id res chain seq x y z
N MET A 1 -46.99 -7.08 -31.73
CA MET A 1 -47.87 -6.49 -30.69
C MET A 1 -47.08 -5.36 -30.06
N ARG A 2 -47.63 -4.17 -30.22
CA ARG A 2 -47.06 -2.89 -29.78
C ARG A 2 -47.44 -2.66 -28.33
N GLY A 3 -46.47 -2.37 -27.47
CA GLY A 3 -46.69 -1.90 -26.10
C GLY A 3 -45.97 -0.57 -25.88
N ILE A 4 -46.79 0.48 -25.86
CA ILE A 4 -46.44 1.87 -25.52
C ILE A 4 -46.65 2.02 -24.01
N GLY A 5 -45.78 2.69 -23.31
CA GLY A 5 -45.98 3.06 -21.90
C GLY A 5 -44.74 3.77 -21.34
N LEU A 6 -44.83 4.95 -21.28
CA LEU A 6 -45.18 6.05 -20.37
C LEU A 6 -43.91 6.68 -19.74
N ILE A 7 -43.67 7.92 -20.19
CA ILE A 7 -42.69 8.89 -19.65
C ILE A 7 -43.33 9.50 -18.39
N VAL A 8 -42.58 9.50 -17.27
CA VAL A 8 -42.89 10.36 -16.12
C VAL A 8 -41.72 11.30 -15.90
N ALA A 9 -41.95 12.54 -16.28
CA ALA A 9 -41.12 13.68 -15.91
C ALA A 9 -41.47 14.10 -14.47
N GLY A 10 -40.48 14.14 -13.60
CA GLY A 10 -40.59 14.70 -12.26
C GLY A 10 -39.59 15.81 -12.07
N SER A 11 -40.00 17.05 -12.29
CA SER A 11 -39.27 18.25 -11.90
C SER A 11 -39.44 18.47 -10.40
N PHE A 12 -38.33 18.63 -9.68
CA PHE A 12 -38.32 19.28 -8.37
C PHE A 12 -37.29 20.42 -8.36
N VAL A 13 -37.86 21.59 -8.26
CA VAL A 13 -37.23 22.88 -7.94
C VAL A 13 -37.45 23.15 -6.45
N ALA A 14 -36.42 23.52 -5.73
CA ALA A 14 -36.43 24.33 -4.50
C ALA A 14 -34.97 24.62 -4.16
N ALA A 15 -34.45 25.75 -4.25
CA ALA A 15 -34.62 27.10 -3.74
C ALA A 15 -34.25 27.29 -2.28
N CYS A 16 -33.39 28.33 -2.07
CA CYS A 16 -33.08 29.12 -0.88
C CYS A 16 -32.16 28.43 0.13
N GLY A 17 -31.00 29.02 0.50
CA GLY A 17 -30.75 30.40 0.86
C GLY A 17 -30.29 30.40 2.30
N GLY A 18 -29.09 30.90 2.61
CA GLY A 18 -28.62 31.02 3.98
C GLY A 18 -27.21 31.60 4.02
N SER A 19 -27.13 32.91 3.90
CA SER A 19 -25.95 33.70 4.32
C SER A 19 -25.83 33.66 5.83
N GLY A 20 -24.65 33.42 6.35
CA GLY A 20 -24.27 33.58 7.75
C GLY A 20 -22.84 34.02 7.81
N THR A 21 -22.65 35.31 7.84
CA THR A 21 -21.45 36.02 8.30
C THR A 21 -21.40 35.96 9.82
N ASP A 22 -20.18 35.93 10.34
CA ASP A 22 -19.67 36.44 11.64
C ASP A 22 -18.79 35.36 12.28
N ALA A 23 -17.67 35.58 12.82
CA ALA A 23 -16.94 36.71 13.33
C ALA A 23 -15.58 36.13 13.78
N SER A 24 -14.60 36.92 13.52
CA SER A 24 -13.27 36.95 14.15
C SER A 24 -13.28 36.57 15.64
N SER A 25 -12.37 35.69 16.04
CA SER A 25 -11.85 35.73 17.39
C SER A 25 -10.35 35.41 17.37
N ASN A 26 -9.62 36.47 17.48
CA ASN A 26 -8.23 36.54 17.86
C ASN A 26 -8.06 35.91 19.25
N SER A 27 -7.10 35.04 19.44
CA SER A 27 -6.60 34.73 20.77
C SER A 27 -5.09 34.56 20.68
N GLU A 28 -4.47 35.48 21.36
CA GLU A 28 -3.06 35.77 21.47
C GLU A 28 -2.26 34.61 22.08
N ALA A 29 -1.01 34.67 21.75
CA ALA A 29 0.10 33.88 22.21
C ALA A 29 0.21 33.76 23.74
N GLU A 30 0.53 32.59 24.23
CA GLU A 30 1.34 32.42 25.42
C GLU A 30 2.55 31.54 25.12
N VAL A 31 3.67 32.26 25.12
CA VAL A 31 5.02 31.70 25.08
C VAL A 31 5.34 31.19 26.50
N HIS A 32 5.33 29.92 26.71
CA HIS A 32 5.96 29.36 27.92
C HIS A 32 7.40 28.92 27.58
N GLU A 33 8.27 29.86 27.92
CA GLU A 33 9.70 29.66 28.15
C GLU A 33 9.86 28.72 29.36
N VAL A 34 10.35 27.54 29.19
CA VAL A 34 10.80 26.64 30.26
C VAL A 34 12.30 26.42 30.14
N ALA A 35 12.95 26.97 31.13
CA ALA A 35 14.37 27.05 31.35
C ALA A 35 15.10 25.68 31.26
N ALA A 36 16.27 25.77 30.66
CA ALA A 36 17.32 24.77 30.71
C ALA A 36 17.77 24.48 32.14
N GLN A 37 17.72 23.26 32.58
CA GLN A 37 18.48 22.80 33.73
C GLN A 37 19.59 21.86 33.29
N ASN A 38 20.77 22.41 33.20
CA ASN A 38 22.04 21.71 33.18
C ASN A 38 22.25 21.01 34.54
N GLN A 39 22.41 19.71 34.53
CA GLN A 39 23.04 19.02 35.64
C GLN A 39 24.27 18.22 35.16
N PRO A 40 25.41 18.39 35.80
CA PRO A 40 26.61 17.65 35.46
C PRO A 40 26.57 16.26 36.09
N VAL A 41 26.74 15.24 35.30
CA VAL A 41 26.95 13.87 35.79
C VAL A 41 28.43 13.65 36.03
N SER A 42 28.71 13.41 37.29
CA SER A 42 30.01 13.00 37.81
C SER A 42 30.48 11.68 37.24
N ASN A 43 31.73 11.72 36.93
CA ASN A 43 32.65 10.64 36.61
C ASN A 43 32.89 9.73 37.82
N ALA A 44 33.02 8.44 37.57
CA ALA A 44 33.91 7.45 38.19
C ALA A 44 33.22 6.13 38.48
N GLN A 45 33.59 5.06 37.80
CA GLN A 45 34.52 4.08 38.40
C GLN A 45 34.92 3.02 37.37
N VAL A 46 36.22 2.98 37.17
CA VAL A 46 36.97 1.88 36.58
C VAL A 46 36.80 0.66 37.48
N GLY A 47 36.27 -0.38 36.94
CA GLY A 47 36.24 -1.71 37.51
C GLY A 47 36.72 -2.72 36.49
N THR A 48 38.02 -2.96 36.51
CA THR A 48 38.65 -4.06 35.80
C THR A 48 38.17 -5.37 36.40
N GLN A 49 37.47 -6.17 35.61
CA GLN A 49 37.32 -7.59 35.87
C GLN A 49 37.58 -8.39 34.61
N GLN A 50 38.50 -9.24 34.79
CA GLN A 50 39.23 -10.14 33.94
C GLN A 50 38.34 -11.21 33.32
N ALA A 51 38.60 -11.45 32.06
CA ALA A 51 38.52 -12.69 31.29
C ALA A 51 37.82 -13.91 31.93
N ALA A 52 36.80 -14.35 31.27
CA ALA A 52 36.52 -15.76 31.05
C ALA A 52 36.12 -15.92 29.58
N GLU A 53 37.09 -16.37 28.78
CA GLU A 53 36.82 -16.91 27.45
C GLU A 53 35.97 -18.16 27.63
N VAL A 54 34.68 -18.03 27.40
CA VAL A 54 33.85 -19.19 27.10
C VAL A 54 33.70 -19.19 25.58
N SER A 55 34.59 -19.97 24.95
CA SER A 55 34.39 -20.42 23.57
C SER A 55 33.11 -21.24 23.53
N ASN A 56 31.99 -20.57 23.28
CA ASN A 56 30.76 -21.23 22.92
C ASN A 56 30.65 -21.20 21.40
N SER A 57 31.27 -22.19 20.75
CA SER A 57 30.94 -22.58 19.39
C SER A 57 29.56 -23.17 19.41
N GLY A 58 28.56 -22.31 19.62
CA GLY A 58 27.17 -22.60 19.35
C GLY A 58 26.93 -22.18 17.92
N ASP A 59 26.66 -23.14 17.05
CA ASP A 59 26.08 -22.88 15.74
C ASP A 59 24.86 -21.97 15.90
N ASN A 60 25.09 -20.68 15.67
CA ASN A 60 24.04 -19.70 15.59
C ASN A 60 23.32 -19.91 14.25
N VAL A 61 22.51 -20.96 14.18
CA VAL A 61 21.48 -21.09 13.16
C VAL A 61 20.51 -19.95 13.44
N GLN A 62 20.80 -18.78 12.89
CA GLN A 62 19.83 -17.71 12.79
C GLN A 62 18.66 -18.31 12.00
N ALA A 63 17.59 -18.64 12.73
CA ALA A 63 16.33 -18.94 12.10
C ALA A 63 15.99 -17.73 11.24
N GLU A 64 16.17 -17.84 9.92
CA GLU A 64 15.76 -16.81 8.97
C GLU A 64 14.29 -16.53 9.22
N SER A 65 14.00 -15.39 9.82
CA SER A 65 12.62 -14.97 10.08
C SER A 65 11.94 -14.80 8.74
N VAL A 66 11.00 -15.69 8.44
CA VAL A 66 10.22 -15.61 7.21
C VAL A 66 9.50 -14.27 7.18
N SER A 67 9.65 -13.54 6.08
CA SER A 67 8.97 -12.25 5.91
C SER A 67 7.46 -12.39 6.16
N PRO A 68 6.85 -11.51 6.98
CA PRO A 68 5.41 -11.52 7.21
C PRO A 68 4.59 -11.39 5.92
N CYS A 69 5.18 -10.86 4.85
CA CYS A 69 4.56 -10.79 3.53
C CYS A 69 4.37 -12.16 2.88
N LEU A 70 5.22 -13.13 3.24
CA LEU A 70 5.16 -14.50 2.74
C LEU A 70 4.26 -15.40 3.59
N MET A 71 3.56 -14.85 4.58
CA MET A 71 2.67 -15.61 5.46
C MET A 71 1.23 -15.12 5.32
N GLN A 72 0.28 -16.06 5.24
CA GLN A 72 -1.15 -15.76 5.32
C GLN A 72 -1.80 -16.69 6.35
N GLY A 73 -2.03 -16.16 7.55
CA GLY A 73 -2.32 -16.99 8.70
C GLY A 73 -1.09 -17.83 9.09
N ALA A 74 -1.26 -19.14 9.20
CA ALA A 74 -0.18 -20.08 9.44
C ALA A 74 0.51 -20.58 8.17
N ASP A 75 -0.06 -20.29 6.99
CA ASP A 75 0.40 -20.83 5.72
C ASP A 75 1.49 -19.94 5.13
N ARG A 76 2.56 -20.57 4.64
CA ARG A 76 3.56 -19.91 3.81
C ARG A 76 3.04 -19.80 2.38
N LEU A 77 3.11 -18.60 1.82
CA LEU A 77 2.71 -18.35 0.44
C LEU A 77 3.88 -18.68 -0.50
N ASP A 78 3.59 -19.51 -1.49
CA ASP A 78 4.45 -19.73 -2.64
C ASP A 78 3.93 -18.90 -3.82
N VAL A 79 4.31 -17.63 -3.84
CA VAL A 79 3.87 -16.65 -4.81
C VAL A 79 5.10 -15.96 -5.40
N ALA A 80 5.22 -16.00 -6.72
CA ALA A 80 6.29 -15.28 -7.41
C ALA A 80 6.16 -13.78 -7.14
N ALA A 81 7.28 -13.13 -6.88
CA ALA A 81 7.32 -11.68 -6.82
C ALA A 81 7.04 -11.10 -8.20
N LEU A 82 6.22 -10.04 -8.25
CA LEU A 82 5.79 -9.41 -9.49
C LEU A 82 6.11 -7.92 -9.49
N ARG A 83 6.38 -7.40 -10.69
CA ARG A 83 6.36 -5.97 -10.97
C ARG A 83 5.27 -5.70 -11.98
N ALA A 84 4.34 -4.81 -11.62
CA ALA A 84 3.25 -4.36 -12.47
C ALA A 84 3.37 -2.87 -12.77
N VAL A 85 2.92 -2.47 -13.94
CA VAL A 85 2.90 -1.07 -14.41
C VAL A 85 1.62 -0.81 -15.19
N GLY A 86 1.14 0.44 -15.13
CA GLY A 86 0.05 0.95 -15.95
C GLY A 86 0.23 2.42 -16.23
N THR A 87 -0.44 2.92 -17.26
CA THR A 87 -0.12 4.22 -17.88
C THR A 87 -1.26 5.24 -17.88
N GLU A 88 -2.49 4.83 -17.57
CA GLU A 88 -3.64 5.76 -17.62
C GLU A 88 -4.53 5.60 -16.37
N PRO A 89 -4.26 6.38 -15.32
CA PRO A 89 -3.05 7.18 -15.02
C PRO A 89 -1.83 6.30 -14.74
N PHE A 90 -0.62 6.89 -14.72
CA PHE A 90 0.60 6.15 -14.39
C PHE A 90 0.56 5.58 -12.98
N TRP A 91 0.88 4.32 -12.86
CA TRP A 91 1.02 3.63 -11.58
C TRP A 91 2.00 2.48 -11.68
N GLY A 92 2.53 2.08 -10.55
CA GLY A 92 3.34 0.88 -10.41
C GLY A 92 2.90 0.06 -9.20
N ALA A 93 3.18 -1.23 -9.23
CA ALA A 93 3.03 -2.09 -8.08
C ALA A 93 4.16 -3.14 -8.04
N ARG A 94 4.72 -3.34 -6.85
CA ARG A 94 5.62 -4.44 -6.55
C ARG A 94 4.93 -5.37 -5.56
N VAL A 95 4.85 -6.63 -5.93
CA VAL A 95 4.24 -7.68 -5.12
C VAL A 95 5.30 -8.57 -4.51
N GLU A 96 5.18 -8.82 -3.23
CA GLU A 96 5.98 -9.77 -2.49
C GLU A 96 5.06 -10.56 -1.54
N GLY A 97 4.80 -11.80 -1.87
CA GLY A 97 3.80 -12.60 -1.17
C GLY A 97 2.44 -11.93 -1.14
N ARG A 98 1.92 -11.57 0.05
CA ARG A 98 0.67 -10.84 0.23
C ARG A 98 0.84 -9.32 0.34
N CYS A 99 2.05 -8.80 0.28
CA CYS A 99 2.29 -7.36 0.36
C CYS A 99 2.37 -6.78 -1.05
N VAL A 100 1.67 -5.67 -1.26
CA VAL A 100 1.74 -4.90 -2.49
C VAL A 100 2.25 -3.50 -2.15
N THR A 101 3.37 -3.08 -2.74
CA THR A 101 3.83 -1.71 -2.67
C THR A 101 3.32 -0.99 -3.91
N TYR A 102 2.36 -0.11 -3.72
CA TYR A 102 1.71 0.67 -4.78
C TYR A 102 2.37 2.03 -4.91
N THR A 103 2.73 2.44 -6.13
CA THR A 103 3.43 3.69 -6.44
C THR A 103 2.65 4.51 -7.46
N THR A 104 2.80 5.83 -7.38
CA THR A 104 2.31 6.80 -8.37
C THR A 104 3.42 7.81 -8.68
N PRO A 105 3.31 8.64 -9.72
CA PRO A 105 4.28 9.70 -9.99
C PRO A 105 4.50 10.64 -8.80
N GLU A 106 3.45 10.90 -8.03
CA GLU A 106 3.48 11.78 -6.84
C GLU A 106 4.07 11.09 -5.62
N ASN A 107 4.01 9.75 -5.57
CA ASN A 107 4.56 8.94 -4.49
C ASN A 107 5.37 7.77 -5.05
N GLN A 108 6.62 8.04 -5.39
CA GLN A 108 7.54 7.04 -5.96
C GLN A 108 8.08 6.05 -4.93
N GLN A 109 8.09 6.40 -3.65
CA GLN A 109 8.42 5.47 -2.56
C GLN A 109 7.32 4.42 -2.37
N GLY A 110 6.10 4.81 -2.69
CA GLY A 110 4.93 3.96 -2.65
C GLY A 110 4.35 3.76 -1.24
N VAL A 111 3.19 3.15 -1.23
CA VAL A 111 2.49 2.73 -0.01
C VAL A 111 2.44 1.22 0.02
N ARG A 112 2.90 0.63 1.14
CA ARG A 112 2.77 -0.80 1.36
C ARG A 112 1.36 -1.13 1.82
N ILE A 113 0.68 -1.98 1.06
CA ILE A 113 -0.67 -2.44 1.32
C ILE A 113 -0.60 -3.90 1.76
N TRP A 114 -1.18 -4.20 2.92
CA TRP A 114 -1.38 -5.55 3.39
C TRP A 114 -2.64 -6.12 2.74
N THR A 115 -2.48 -7.17 1.96
CA THR A 115 -3.58 -7.79 1.26
C THR A 115 -3.80 -9.22 1.71
N ARG A 116 -4.93 -9.78 1.31
CA ARG A 116 -5.18 -11.20 1.27
C ARG A 116 -4.92 -11.69 -0.15
N TYR A 117 -4.09 -12.70 -0.26
CA TYR A 117 -3.79 -13.36 -1.53
C TYR A 117 -4.79 -14.47 -1.81
N PHE A 118 -5.18 -14.60 -3.06
CA PHE A 118 -6.04 -15.66 -3.56
C PHE A 118 -5.42 -16.24 -4.83
N ASN A 119 -5.22 -17.57 -4.85
CA ASN A 119 -4.90 -18.31 -6.06
C ASN A 119 -6.22 -18.74 -6.72
N GLU A 120 -6.51 -18.19 -7.89
CA GLU A 120 -7.76 -18.43 -8.63
C GLU A 120 -7.58 -19.57 -9.67
N GLY A 121 -6.40 -20.21 -9.69
CA GLY A 121 -6.06 -21.27 -10.64
C GLY A 121 -5.72 -20.75 -12.04
N ASN A 122 -5.20 -21.62 -12.90
CA ASN A 122 -4.84 -21.30 -14.28
C ASN A 122 -3.92 -20.08 -14.43
N GLY A 123 -2.98 -19.88 -13.48
CA GLY A 123 -2.09 -18.73 -13.45
C GLY A 123 -2.75 -17.40 -13.07
N ARG A 124 -4.00 -17.43 -12.62
CA ARG A 124 -4.71 -16.24 -12.14
C ARG A 124 -4.55 -16.09 -10.63
N SER A 125 -4.39 -14.87 -10.19
CA SER A 125 -4.28 -14.56 -8.78
C SER A 125 -4.89 -13.18 -8.47
N ALA A 126 -5.29 -12.99 -7.21
CA ALA A 126 -5.81 -11.72 -6.72
C ALA A 126 -5.20 -11.35 -5.38
N TRP A 127 -5.01 -10.06 -5.18
CA TRP A 127 -4.59 -9.42 -3.94
C TRP A 127 -5.67 -8.43 -3.53
N VAL A 128 -6.31 -8.66 -2.40
CA VAL A 128 -7.44 -7.85 -1.92
C VAL A 128 -7.10 -7.25 -0.57
N GLY A 129 -7.22 -5.93 -0.46
CA GLY A 129 -6.92 -5.17 0.75
C GLY A 129 -7.61 -3.82 0.75
N GLN A 130 -7.03 -2.87 1.48
CA GLN A 130 -7.52 -1.51 1.56
C GLN A 130 -6.36 -0.52 1.47
N LEU A 131 -6.60 0.59 0.81
CA LEU A 131 -5.75 1.77 0.78
C LEU A 131 -6.61 2.97 1.22
N ASP A 132 -6.23 3.62 2.31
CA ASP A 132 -6.96 4.77 2.89
C ASP A 132 -8.46 4.49 3.09
N GLY A 133 -8.76 3.28 3.61
CA GLY A 133 -10.13 2.85 3.90
C GLY A 133 -10.96 2.47 2.67
N LYS A 134 -10.42 2.61 1.46
CA LYS A 134 -11.08 2.21 0.22
C LYS A 134 -10.54 0.87 -0.27
N LYS A 135 -11.38 0.16 -1.02
CA LYS A 135 -10.99 -1.12 -1.61
C LYS A 135 -9.76 -0.98 -2.48
N PHE A 136 -8.79 -1.86 -2.25
CA PHE A 136 -7.68 -2.16 -3.14
C PHE A 136 -7.83 -3.61 -3.61
N GLU A 137 -7.83 -3.81 -4.92
CA GLU A 137 -7.86 -5.15 -5.51
C GLU A 137 -7.01 -5.17 -6.77
N MET A 138 -6.00 -6.04 -6.79
CA MET A 138 -5.19 -6.28 -7.97
C MET A 138 -5.40 -7.73 -8.41
N ARG A 139 -5.85 -7.92 -9.64
CA ARG A 139 -6.00 -9.23 -10.28
C ARG A 139 -5.02 -9.36 -11.41
N VAL A 140 -4.43 -10.53 -11.52
CA VAL A 140 -3.52 -10.88 -12.63
C VAL A 140 -4.02 -12.11 -13.38
N ARG A 141 -3.72 -12.13 -14.66
CA ARG A 141 -3.96 -13.27 -15.52
C ARG A 141 -2.86 -13.41 -16.57
N PRO A 142 -2.52 -14.64 -16.97
CA PRO A 142 -1.60 -14.83 -18.10
C PRO A 142 -2.15 -14.18 -19.37
N GLU A 143 -1.30 -13.38 -20.02
CA GLU A 143 -1.63 -12.75 -21.29
C GLU A 143 -0.35 -12.48 -22.06
N ALA A 144 -0.03 -13.36 -23.00
CA ALA A 144 1.15 -13.17 -23.85
C ALA A 144 1.01 -11.88 -24.67
N GLY A 145 1.99 -10.99 -24.54
CA GLY A 145 2.02 -9.75 -25.33
C GLY A 145 1.19 -8.61 -24.74
N CYS A 146 0.88 -8.62 -23.44
CA CYS A 146 0.31 -7.44 -22.76
C CYS A 146 1.19 -6.22 -23.02
N SER A 147 0.58 -5.11 -23.45
CA SER A 147 1.24 -3.85 -23.73
C SER A 147 0.85 -2.79 -22.71
N ASP A 148 1.83 -2.06 -22.20
CA ASP A 148 1.62 -0.89 -21.35
C ASP A 148 1.21 0.36 -22.14
N GLY A 149 1.21 0.29 -23.48
CA GLY A 149 0.86 1.40 -24.36
C GLY A 149 1.94 2.48 -24.50
N MET A 150 3.06 2.37 -23.79
CA MET A 150 4.12 3.39 -23.78
C MET A 150 5.43 2.92 -24.40
N SER A 151 5.65 1.62 -24.44
CA SER A 151 6.86 1.02 -24.95
C SER A 151 6.57 -0.16 -25.86
N ASP A 152 7.57 -0.58 -26.64
CA ASP A 152 7.50 -1.80 -27.44
C ASP A 152 7.62 -3.06 -26.58
N LYS A 153 7.82 -2.91 -25.25
CA LYS A 153 7.93 -4.01 -24.33
C LYS A 153 6.62 -4.78 -24.28
N ARG A 154 6.73 -6.10 -24.30
CA ARG A 154 5.61 -7.02 -24.11
C ARG A 154 5.78 -7.76 -22.81
N TYR A 155 4.72 -7.81 -22.04
CA TYR A 155 4.67 -8.44 -20.74
C TYR A 155 3.88 -9.75 -20.83
N PRO A 156 4.21 -10.76 -20.00
CA PRO A 156 3.51 -12.04 -20.02
C PRO A 156 2.19 -12.05 -19.22
N ILE A 157 1.88 -10.99 -18.49
CA ILE A 157 0.78 -10.95 -17.53
C ILE A 157 0.00 -9.64 -17.71
N ALA A 158 -1.34 -9.75 -17.80
CA ALA A 158 -2.23 -8.59 -17.71
C ALA A 158 -2.65 -8.36 -16.26
N VAL A 159 -2.88 -7.10 -15.92
CA VAL A 159 -3.30 -6.65 -14.61
C VAL A 159 -4.57 -5.82 -14.69
N GLU A 160 -5.52 -6.13 -13.81
CA GLU A 160 -6.67 -5.30 -13.50
C GLU A 160 -6.53 -4.81 -12.06
N LEU A 161 -6.52 -3.50 -11.87
CA LEU A 161 -6.33 -2.87 -10.57
C LEU A 161 -7.55 -2.01 -10.23
N THR A 162 -8.17 -2.28 -9.07
CA THR A 162 -9.14 -1.38 -8.46
C THR A 162 -8.46 -0.68 -7.28
N VAL A 163 -8.34 0.62 -7.35
CA VAL A 163 -7.71 1.45 -6.31
C VAL A 163 -8.43 2.78 -6.18
N MET A 164 -8.71 3.22 -4.96
CA MET A 164 -9.41 4.48 -4.66
C MET A 164 -10.79 4.63 -5.33
N GLY A 165 -11.43 3.49 -5.71
CA GLY A 165 -12.72 3.47 -6.41
C GLY A 165 -12.60 3.52 -7.93
N GLU A 166 -11.39 3.58 -8.48
CA GLU A 166 -11.12 3.58 -9.92
C GLU A 166 -10.64 2.20 -10.39
N SER A 167 -11.02 1.85 -11.61
CA SER A 167 -10.51 0.66 -12.30
C SER A 167 -9.42 1.06 -13.27
N ARG A 168 -8.27 0.39 -13.18
CA ARG A 168 -7.08 0.65 -14.00
C ARG A 168 -6.61 -0.66 -14.63
N LYS A 169 -5.97 -0.55 -15.78
CA LYS A 169 -5.36 -1.68 -16.46
C LYS A 169 -3.84 -1.50 -16.50
N GLY A 170 -3.15 -2.61 -16.65
CA GLY A 170 -1.71 -2.63 -16.77
C GLY A 170 -1.18 -3.99 -17.12
N CYS A 171 0.12 -4.11 -17.09
CA CYS A 171 0.84 -5.33 -17.37
C CYS A 171 1.82 -5.66 -16.25
N ALA A 172 2.23 -6.92 -16.15
CA ALA A 172 3.19 -7.37 -15.15
C ALA A 172 4.17 -8.40 -15.70
N GLU A 173 5.27 -8.54 -14.97
CA GLU A 173 6.27 -9.58 -15.15
C GLU A 173 6.72 -10.12 -13.79
N ALA A 174 7.25 -11.32 -13.75
CA ALA A 174 7.94 -11.86 -12.58
C ALA A 174 9.28 -11.13 -12.36
N LEU A 175 9.68 -11.02 -11.09
CA LEU A 175 10.95 -10.42 -10.66
C LEU A 175 12.02 -11.49 -10.47
#